data_ec513d1485938b98e2b99c8c452f6627
#
_entry.id   ec513d1485938b98e2b99c8c452f6627
#
_cell.length_a   1.000
_cell.length_b   1.000
_cell.length_c   1.000
_cell.angle_alpha   90.00
_cell.angle_beta   90.00
_cell.angle_gamma   90.00
#
_symmetry.space_group_name_H-M   'P 1'
#
loop_
_entity.id
_entity.type
_entity.pdbx_description
1 polymer ?
#
loop_
_entity_poly.entity_id
_entity_poly.type
_entity_poly.pdbx_seq_one_letter_code
_entity_poly.pdbx_strand_id
1 'polypeptide(L)'
;MKKMMNWVLVATLICGATVCTSCSSNDDDPAQPNLATKLMGKWMVDELNGEPCPTNWKTVLTFVSPTKAYGSLSDFSTPMWNVKVLADVKIDGNKVNVINTDGNIRQVLDCTILSITDKDLLMSSDWNIYEDGVKIYQEVYGKERYARITADYSQDILGTWEGKVTSSEDEHTDGELHRWEYKANGTYVYYSKVNGQWVSGQDHLSDYFVDGILLCTRWKKTADSEELREWWEIESIKDGVMKWTALRMREDGTTYTATFEMTKVQ
;
A
#
# COMPACT_ATOMS: atom_id res chain seq x y z
N MET A 1 -5.12 2.20 27.28
CA MET A 1 -4.05 1.27 27.70
C MET A 1 -3.34 0.81 26.45
N LYS A 2 -2.08 1.23 26.26
CA LYS A 2 -1.27 0.93 25.09
C LYS A 2 -0.90 -0.55 25.09
N LYS A 3 -1.42 -1.35 24.16
CA LYS A 3 -0.85 -2.66 23.83
C LYS A 3 0.19 -2.45 22.74
N MET A 4 1.45 -2.30 23.15
CA MET A 4 2.60 -2.47 22.27
C MET A 4 2.67 -3.97 21.94
N MET A 5 2.49 -4.30 20.67
CA MET A 5 2.72 -5.65 20.16
C MET A 5 4.23 -5.86 20.01
N ASN A 6 4.80 -6.66 20.91
CA ASN A 6 6.20 -7.11 20.83
C ASN A 6 6.33 -8.16 19.72
N TRP A 7 7.06 -7.83 18.68
CA TRP A 7 7.54 -8.80 17.70
C TRP A 7 8.83 -9.44 18.20
N VAL A 8 8.80 -10.76 18.38
CA VAL A 8 9.99 -11.55 18.72
C VAL A 8 10.72 -11.88 17.42
N LEU A 9 11.90 -11.31 17.26
CA LEU A 9 12.86 -11.63 16.19
C LEU A 9 13.48 -13.01 16.47
N VAL A 10 13.27 -13.96 15.56
CA VAL A 10 14.13 -15.15 15.46
C VAL A 10 15.15 -14.90 14.36
N ALA A 11 16.37 -14.56 14.78
CA ALA A 11 17.51 -14.42 13.88
C ALA A 11 18.15 -15.81 13.64
N THR A 12 18.09 -16.28 12.40
CA THR A 12 18.91 -17.40 11.95
C THR A 12 19.99 -16.87 11.00
N LEU A 13 21.24 -16.85 11.49
CA LEU A 13 22.44 -16.57 10.70
C LEU A 13 22.70 -17.71 9.73
N ILE A 14 22.79 -17.40 8.43
CA ILE A 14 23.53 -18.24 7.48
C ILE A 14 24.49 -17.33 6.69
N CYS A 15 25.77 -17.47 6.98
CA CYS A 15 26.87 -16.90 6.21
C CYS A 15 27.03 -17.67 4.90
N GLY A 16 26.94 -16.95 3.77
CA GLY A 16 27.37 -17.45 2.47
C GLY A 16 28.05 -16.33 1.71
N ALA A 17 29.38 -16.32 1.75
CA ALA A 17 30.20 -15.40 0.95
C ALA A 17 30.25 -15.88 -0.50
N THR A 18 29.77 -15.09 -1.43
CA THR A 18 30.09 -15.23 -2.85
C THR A 18 30.85 -13.98 -3.34
N VAL A 19 32.07 -14.22 -3.72
CA VAL A 19 32.99 -13.27 -4.31
C VAL A 19 32.54 -12.97 -5.74
N CYS A 20 32.16 -11.74 -6.04
CA CYS A 20 31.94 -11.30 -7.42
C CYS A 20 33.23 -10.72 -7.98
N THR A 21 33.84 -11.45 -8.91
CA THR A 21 34.94 -10.98 -9.74
C THR A 21 34.46 -9.88 -10.69
N SER A 22 35.17 -8.76 -10.67
CA SER A 22 35.01 -7.68 -11.65
C SER A 22 35.52 -8.14 -13.02
N CYS A 23 34.70 -7.98 -14.06
CA CYS A 23 35.17 -8.00 -15.44
C CYS A 23 35.07 -6.59 -16.03
N SER A 24 36.17 -6.22 -16.66
CA SER A 24 36.45 -4.95 -17.31
C SER A 24 35.59 -4.72 -18.55
N SER A 25 35.31 -3.44 -18.77
CA SER A 25 34.80 -2.71 -19.93
C SER A 25 35.03 -3.33 -21.31
N ASN A 26 33.94 -3.40 -22.09
CA ASN A 26 33.96 -3.08 -23.52
C ASN A 26 32.81 -2.09 -23.80
N ASP A 27 33.17 -0.95 -24.35
CA ASP A 27 32.29 0.09 -24.85
C ASP A 27 31.52 -0.44 -26.06
N ASP A 28 30.20 -0.55 -25.94
CA ASP A 28 29.13 -0.51 -26.95
C ASP A 28 27.82 -1.17 -26.47
N ASP A 29 27.60 -1.25 -25.15
CA ASP A 29 26.30 -1.66 -24.62
C ASP A 29 25.40 -0.41 -24.51
N PRO A 30 24.16 -0.43 -25.03
CA PRO A 30 23.23 0.69 -24.86
C PRO A 30 23.11 1.00 -23.38
N ALA A 31 23.48 2.23 -23.00
CA ALA A 31 23.59 2.68 -21.62
C ALA A 31 22.42 2.15 -20.79
N GLN A 32 22.70 1.24 -19.87
CA GLN A 32 21.65 0.69 -18.99
C GLN A 32 20.97 1.85 -18.29
N PRO A 33 19.63 1.92 -18.26
CA PRO A 33 18.92 3.00 -17.61
C PRO A 33 19.42 3.09 -16.16
N ASN A 34 19.85 4.29 -15.76
CA ASN A 34 20.35 4.51 -14.41
C ASN A 34 19.25 4.20 -13.37
N LEU A 35 19.64 3.97 -12.13
CA LEU A 35 18.71 3.63 -11.06
C LEU A 35 17.53 4.63 -10.94
N ALA A 36 17.81 5.93 -11.11
CA ALA A 36 16.79 6.97 -11.03
C ALA A 36 15.67 6.75 -12.07
N THR A 37 16.02 6.39 -13.31
CA THR A 37 15.02 6.10 -14.36
C THR A 37 14.23 4.83 -14.04
N LYS A 38 14.88 3.79 -13.52
CA LYS A 38 14.21 2.53 -13.16
C LYS A 38 13.23 2.70 -12.01
N LEU A 39 13.51 3.58 -11.06
CA LEU A 39 12.63 3.87 -9.91
C LEU A 39 11.35 4.60 -10.30
N MET A 40 11.31 5.34 -11.41
CA MET A 40 10.15 6.15 -11.80
C MET A 40 8.85 5.35 -11.84
N GLY A 41 7.77 5.95 -11.31
CA GLY A 41 6.43 5.38 -11.26
C GLY A 41 6.00 4.94 -9.87
N LYS A 42 4.99 4.08 -9.80
CA LYS A 42 4.36 3.61 -8.57
C LYS A 42 4.81 2.21 -8.21
N TRP A 43 5.08 2.00 -6.94
CA TRP A 43 5.51 0.75 -6.36
C TRP A 43 4.70 0.44 -5.11
N MET A 44 4.08 -0.73 -5.04
CA MET A 44 3.32 -1.17 -3.87
C MET A 44 4.07 -2.29 -3.16
N VAL A 45 4.23 -2.18 -1.85
CA VAL A 45 4.85 -3.25 -1.07
C VAL A 45 4.01 -4.53 -1.17
N ASP A 46 4.68 -5.65 -1.41
CA ASP A 46 4.05 -6.96 -1.64
C ASP A 46 4.55 -8.03 -0.67
N GLU A 47 5.83 -7.94 -0.25
CA GLU A 47 6.40 -8.83 0.76
C GLU A 47 7.24 -8.05 1.77
N LEU A 48 7.19 -8.48 3.01
CA LEU A 48 8.03 -8.02 4.11
C LEU A 48 8.85 -9.21 4.65
N ASN A 49 10.17 -9.14 4.56
CA ASN A 49 11.11 -10.19 4.99
C ASN A 49 10.84 -11.58 4.38
N GLY A 50 10.31 -11.62 3.15
CA GLY A 50 10.00 -12.85 2.42
C GLY A 50 8.60 -13.41 2.67
N GLU A 51 7.81 -12.76 3.54
CA GLU A 51 6.41 -13.11 3.78
C GLU A 51 5.47 -12.15 3.05
N PRO A 52 4.34 -12.62 2.50
CA PRO A 52 3.36 -11.76 1.85
C PRO A 52 2.84 -10.67 2.81
N CYS A 53 2.81 -9.43 2.32
CA CYS A 53 2.34 -8.28 3.09
C CYS A 53 0.80 -8.27 3.13
N PRO A 54 0.16 -8.31 4.31
CA PRO A 54 -1.28 -8.13 4.42
C PRO A 54 -1.74 -6.82 3.76
N THR A 55 -2.91 -6.85 3.10
CA THR A 55 -3.35 -5.71 2.28
C THR A 55 -3.53 -4.42 3.08
N ASN A 56 -3.95 -4.51 4.34
CA ASN A 56 -4.07 -3.35 5.23
C ASN A 56 -2.74 -2.72 5.68
N TRP A 57 -1.60 -3.37 5.39
CA TRP A 57 -0.25 -2.84 5.63
C TRP A 57 0.41 -2.35 4.35
N LYS A 58 -0.22 -2.58 3.19
CA LYS A 58 0.33 -2.15 1.90
C LYS A 58 0.34 -0.63 1.80
N THR A 59 1.44 -0.13 1.27
CA THR A 59 1.63 1.29 0.94
C THR A 59 2.08 1.42 -0.50
N VAL A 60 1.79 2.57 -1.10
CA VAL A 60 2.24 2.91 -2.46
C VAL A 60 3.29 4.00 -2.37
N LEU A 61 4.51 3.68 -2.81
CA LEU A 61 5.60 4.63 -2.97
C LEU A 61 5.66 5.08 -4.44
N THR A 62 5.56 6.39 -4.67
CA THR A 62 5.53 6.96 -6.01
C THR A 62 6.73 7.87 -6.24
N PHE A 63 7.60 7.51 -7.18
CA PHE A 63 8.68 8.37 -7.68
C PHE A 63 8.16 9.20 -8.85
N VAL A 64 7.94 10.50 -8.62
CA VAL A 64 7.40 11.43 -9.62
C VAL A 64 8.48 12.10 -10.46
N SER A 65 9.69 12.14 -9.94
CA SER A 65 10.90 12.58 -10.64
C SER A 65 12.14 11.92 -10.03
N PRO A 66 13.32 12.02 -10.65
CA PRO A 66 14.57 11.52 -10.06
C PRO A 66 14.91 12.09 -8.68
N THR A 67 14.28 13.22 -8.30
CA THR A 67 14.56 13.94 -7.05
C THR A 67 13.35 14.08 -6.13
N LYS A 68 12.19 13.53 -6.49
CA LYS A 68 10.95 13.66 -5.72
C LYS A 68 10.15 12.36 -5.70
N ALA A 69 9.67 12.01 -4.51
CA ALA A 69 8.76 10.89 -4.29
C ALA A 69 7.72 11.24 -3.23
N TYR A 70 6.63 10.48 -3.16
CA TYR A 70 5.71 10.50 -2.04
C TYR A 70 5.22 9.08 -1.74
N GLY A 71 4.83 8.83 -0.48
CA GLY A 71 4.07 7.66 -0.07
C GLY A 71 2.62 8.06 0.20
N SER A 72 1.68 7.16 -0.04
CA SER A 72 0.30 7.34 0.41
C SER A 72 0.21 6.94 1.88
N LEU A 73 -0.19 7.89 2.74
CA LEU A 73 -0.32 7.67 4.17
C LEU A 73 -1.81 7.52 4.55
N SER A 74 -2.15 6.35 5.07
CA SER A 74 -3.51 6.03 5.51
C SER A 74 -3.53 4.97 6.62
N ASP A 75 -2.46 4.89 7.37
CA ASP A 75 -2.28 3.89 8.41
C ASP A 75 -3.28 4.08 9.58
N PHE A 76 -3.63 3.00 10.28
CA PHE A 76 -4.56 2.98 11.42
C PHE A 76 -4.07 3.79 12.62
N SER A 77 -2.76 3.94 12.77
CA SER A 77 -2.15 4.56 13.95
C SER A 77 -2.12 6.07 13.88
N THR A 78 -2.41 6.67 12.73
CA THR A 78 -2.29 8.11 12.48
C THR A 78 -3.63 8.74 12.12
N PRO A 79 -3.86 10.03 12.45
CA PRO A 79 -5.01 10.77 11.95
C PRO A 79 -4.92 11.06 10.45
N MET A 80 -3.82 10.69 9.81
CA MET A 80 -3.56 10.95 8.40
C MET A 80 -4.45 10.09 7.52
N TRP A 81 -5.03 10.71 6.50
CA TRP A 81 -5.87 10.06 5.52
C TRP A 81 -5.61 10.65 4.13
N ASN A 82 -5.20 9.81 3.19
CA ASN A 82 -4.89 10.21 1.80
C ASN A 82 -3.91 11.39 1.72
N VAL A 83 -2.97 11.45 2.65
CA VAL A 83 -1.97 12.50 2.67
C VAL A 83 -0.79 12.07 1.81
N LYS A 84 -0.45 12.90 0.82
CA LYS A 84 0.70 12.71 -0.07
C LYS A 84 1.73 13.79 0.25
N VAL A 85 2.69 13.44 1.10
CA VAL A 85 3.79 14.34 1.44
C VAL A 85 4.91 14.17 0.42
N LEU A 86 5.14 15.23 -0.37
CA LEU A 86 6.21 15.22 -1.36
C LEU A 86 7.58 15.35 -0.68
N ALA A 87 8.37 14.31 -0.78
CA ALA A 87 9.69 14.18 -0.19
C ALA A 87 10.80 14.37 -1.24
N ASP A 88 11.97 14.82 -0.78
CA ASP A 88 13.18 14.86 -1.60
C ASP A 88 13.78 13.46 -1.74
N VAL A 89 14.29 13.14 -2.94
CA VAL A 89 15.00 11.89 -3.21
C VAL A 89 16.47 12.19 -3.48
N LYS A 90 17.35 11.46 -2.80
CA LYS A 90 18.81 11.46 -3.08
C LYS A 90 19.22 10.04 -3.41
N ILE A 91 19.96 9.90 -4.51
CA ILE A 91 20.46 8.61 -5.00
C ILE A 91 21.98 8.67 -5.02
N ASP A 92 22.64 7.69 -4.38
CA ASP A 92 24.07 7.50 -4.37
C ASP A 92 24.39 6.00 -4.55
N GLY A 93 24.84 5.64 -5.74
CA GLY A 93 25.00 4.24 -6.14
C GLY A 93 23.68 3.47 -6.03
N ASN A 94 23.63 2.47 -5.16
CA ASN A 94 22.41 1.70 -4.85
C ASN A 94 21.65 2.20 -3.60
N LYS A 95 22.09 3.31 -3.01
CA LYS A 95 21.40 3.92 -1.86
C LYS A 95 20.43 4.98 -2.33
N VAL A 96 19.24 4.96 -1.74
CA VAL A 96 18.16 5.92 -2.00
C VAL A 96 17.66 6.44 -0.67
N ASN A 97 17.71 7.76 -0.46
CA ASN A 97 17.13 8.41 0.70
C ASN A 97 15.89 9.19 0.25
N VAL A 98 14.75 8.89 0.85
CA VAL A 98 13.52 9.67 0.70
C VAL A 98 13.37 10.54 1.95
N ILE A 99 13.43 11.86 1.77
CA ILE A 99 13.61 12.82 2.86
C ILE A 99 12.43 13.78 2.88
N ASN A 100 11.74 13.85 4.00
CA ASN A 100 10.76 14.88 4.31
C ASN A 100 11.27 15.74 5.47
N THR A 101 11.11 17.06 5.36
CA THR A 101 11.50 18.00 6.41
C THR A 101 10.33 18.96 6.69
N ASP A 102 9.93 19.04 7.94
CA ASP A 102 8.92 19.97 8.45
C ASP A 102 9.45 20.65 9.71
N GLY A 103 9.80 21.93 9.59
CA GLY A 103 10.46 22.69 10.64
C GLY A 103 11.79 22.05 11.06
N ASN A 104 11.91 21.70 12.35
CA ASN A 104 13.08 21.02 12.91
C ASN A 104 13.01 19.49 12.84
N ILE A 105 11.88 18.92 12.36
CA ILE A 105 11.72 17.49 12.20
C ILE A 105 12.12 17.09 10.79
N ARG A 106 13.01 16.12 10.70
CA ARG A 106 13.44 15.49 9.44
C ARG A 106 13.18 14.00 9.50
N GLN A 107 12.35 13.51 8.60
CA GLN A 107 12.07 12.09 8.40
C GLN A 107 12.85 11.59 7.20
N VAL A 108 13.49 10.44 7.33
CA VAL A 108 14.32 9.84 6.29
C VAL A 108 13.98 8.36 6.18
N LEU A 109 13.55 7.94 5.00
CA LEU A 109 13.54 6.54 4.63
C LEU A 109 14.86 6.24 3.92
N ASP A 110 15.75 5.53 4.61
CA ASP A 110 17.06 5.12 4.13
C ASP A 110 16.94 3.75 3.46
N CYS A 111 17.01 3.70 2.12
CA CYS A 111 16.85 2.49 1.34
C CYS A 111 18.18 2.05 0.73
N THR A 112 18.44 0.74 0.73
CA THR A 112 19.47 0.10 -0.09
C THR A 112 18.78 -0.77 -1.12
N ILE A 113 18.90 -0.44 -2.39
CA ILE A 113 18.34 -1.20 -3.49
C ILE A 113 19.17 -2.47 -3.70
N LEU A 114 18.54 -3.62 -3.51
CA LEU A 114 19.15 -4.94 -3.68
C LEU A 114 19.01 -5.44 -5.12
N SER A 115 17.83 -5.19 -5.72
CA SER A 115 17.58 -5.44 -7.15
C SER A 115 16.41 -4.59 -7.64
N ILE A 116 16.38 -4.29 -8.94
CA ILE A 116 15.27 -3.61 -9.58
C ILE A 116 15.12 -4.11 -11.03
N THR A 117 13.90 -4.48 -11.37
CA THR A 117 13.47 -4.86 -12.72
C THR A 117 12.33 -3.93 -13.19
N ASP A 118 11.74 -4.21 -14.34
CA ASP A 118 10.55 -3.48 -14.80
C ASP A 118 9.30 -3.77 -13.96
N LYS A 119 9.31 -4.87 -13.19
CA LYS A 119 8.13 -5.34 -12.43
C LYS A 119 8.36 -5.32 -10.92
N ASP A 120 9.59 -5.57 -10.48
CA ASP A 120 9.91 -5.79 -9.07
C ASP A 120 11.04 -4.88 -8.61
N LEU A 121 10.89 -4.37 -7.39
CA LEU A 121 11.91 -3.64 -6.65
C LEU A 121 12.12 -4.35 -5.31
N LEU A 122 13.33 -4.85 -5.08
CA LEU A 122 13.73 -5.39 -3.78
C LEU A 122 14.68 -4.41 -3.12
N MET A 123 14.37 -4.01 -1.90
CA MET A 123 15.21 -3.14 -1.11
C MET A 123 15.23 -3.56 0.35
N SER A 124 16.18 -3.03 1.11
CA SER A 124 16.09 -2.98 2.57
C SER A 124 15.99 -1.53 2.98
N SER A 125 15.17 -1.26 3.98
CA SER A 125 14.93 0.11 4.41
C SER A 125 14.89 0.27 5.93
N ASP A 126 15.29 1.47 6.35
CA ASP A 126 15.17 1.96 7.72
C ASP A 126 14.46 3.31 7.70
N TRP A 127 13.47 3.49 8.56
CA TRP A 127 12.86 4.79 8.78
C TRP A 127 13.46 5.48 10.00
N ASN A 128 13.98 6.68 9.79
CA ASN A 128 14.66 7.46 10.81
C ASN A 128 13.98 8.83 10.98
N ILE A 129 13.79 9.26 12.22
CA ILE A 129 13.32 10.62 12.55
C ILE A 129 14.40 11.35 13.33
N TYR A 130 14.65 12.58 12.90
CA TYR A 130 15.58 13.51 13.54
C TYR A 130 14.83 14.76 14.00
N GLU A 131 15.17 15.27 15.18
CA GLU A 131 14.76 16.57 15.71
C GLU A 131 16.01 17.38 16.00
N ASP A 132 16.09 18.60 15.47
CA ASP A 132 17.28 19.47 15.55
C ASP A 132 18.59 18.75 15.16
N GLY A 133 18.51 17.84 14.20
CA GLY A 133 19.65 17.03 13.72
C GLY A 133 20.01 15.84 14.59
N VAL A 134 19.35 15.63 15.73
CA VAL A 134 19.55 14.47 16.61
C VAL A 134 18.54 13.37 16.24
N LYS A 135 19.02 12.13 16.04
CA LYS A 135 18.14 11.00 15.80
C LYS A 135 17.34 10.67 17.06
N ILE A 136 16.00 10.76 16.96
CA ILE A 136 15.05 10.51 18.06
C ILE A 136 14.26 9.20 17.87
N TYR A 137 14.22 8.66 16.63
CA TYR A 137 13.52 7.42 16.33
C TYR A 137 14.19 6.68 15.18
N GLN A 138 14.13 5.33 15.24
CA GLN A 138 14.50 4.44 14.13
C GLN A 138 13.59 3.23 14.14
N GLU A 139 13.13 2.84 12.96
CA GLU A 139 12.45 1.58 12.68
C GLU A 139 13.11 0.89 11.50
N VAL A 140 13.44 -0.39 11.67
CA VAL A 140 14.08 -1.22 10.65
C VAL A 140 13.00 -2.08 10.01
N TYR A 141 12.70 -1.84 8.75
CA TYR A 141 11.71 -2.65 8.02
C TYR A 141 12.31 -3.95 7.46
N GLY A 142 13.62 -3.99 7.28
CA GLY A 142 14.32 -5.16 6.75
C GLY A 142 14.21 -5.24 5.23
N LYS A 143 13.95 -6.44 4.70
CA LYS A 143 13.80 -6.65 3.25
C LYS A 143 12.35 -6.49 2.84
N GLU A 144 12.14 -5.64 1.85
CA GLU A 144 10.83 -5.33 1.29
C GLU A 144 10.86 -5.58 -0.22
N ARG A 145 9.91 -6.37 -0.72
CA ARG A 145 9.65 -6.48 -2.14
C ARG A 145 8.46 -5.61 -2.52
N TYR A 146 8.63 -4.83 -3.56
CA TYR A 146 7.59 -3.99 -4.14
C TYR A 146 7.27 -4.45 -5.54
N ALA A 147 6.00 -4.54 -5.86
CA ALA A 147 5.51 -4.74 -7.22
C ALA A 147 5.24 -3.38 -7.90
N ARG A 148 5.59 -3.27 -9.18
CA ARG A 148 5.27 -2.07 -9.97
C ARG A 148 3.79 -2.00 -10.28
N ILE A 149 3.18 -0.86 -9.97
CA ILE A 149 1.79 -0.57 -10.34
C ILE A 149 1.79 0.17 -11.68
N THR A 150 1.08 -0.40 -12.66
CA THR A 150 0.90 0.20 -13.99
C THR A 150 -0.53 0.63 -14.26
N ALA A 151 -1.51 0.10 -13.52
CA ALA A 151 -2.92 0.48 -13.60
C ALA A 151 -3.26 1.57 -12.58
N ASP A 152 -4.25 2.40 -12.91
CA ASP A 152 -4.84 3.38 -11.98
C ASP A 152 -6.36 3.35 -12.15
N TYR A 153 -7.04 2.82 -11.14
CA TYR A 153 -8.50 2.64 -11.16
C TYR A 153 -9.27 3.79 -10.50
N SER A 154 -8.61 4.90 -10.18
CA SER A 154 -9.23 6.03 -9.48
C SER A 154 -10.45 6.64 -10.20
N GLN A 155 -10.50 6.53 -11.53
CA GLN A 155 -11.64 6.99 -12.33
C GLN A 155 -12.59 5.86 -12.69
N ASP A 156 -12.09 4.65 -12.91
CA ASP A 156 -12.91 3.52 -13.35
C ASP A 156 -13.84 3.00 -12.24
N ILE A 157 -13.42 3.18 -10.96
CA ILE A 157 -14.22 2.79 -9.79
C ILE A 157 -15.51 3.62 -9.63
N LEU A 158 -15.59 4.82 -10.23
CA LEU A 158 -16.72 5.72 -10.03
C LEU A 158 -18.05 5.11 -10.46
N GLY A 159 -19.08 5.30 -9.65
CA GLY A 159 -20.45 4.80 -9.87
C GLY A 159 -20.87 3.75 -8.86
N THR A 160 -21.97 3.06 -9.18
CA THR A 160 -22.58 2.07 -8.28
C THR A 160 -22.22 0.66 -8.71
N TRP A 161 -21.81 -0.13 -7.74
CA TRP A 161 -21.36 -1.51 -7.91
C TRP A 161 -22.14 -2.43 -6.97
N GLU A 162 -22.54 -3.60 -7.47
CA GLU A 162 -23.26 -4.61 -6.72
C GLU A 162 -22.58 -5.96 -6.88
N GLY A 163 -22.29 -6.63 -5.79
CA GLY A 163 -21.61 -7.90 -5.82
C GLY A 163 -21.56 -8.60 -4.49
N LYS A 164 -20.79 -9.67 -4.46
CA LYS A 164 -20.65 -10.53 -3.28
C LYS A 164 -19.24 -11.03 -3.11
N VAL A 165 -18.96 -11.50 -1.90
CA VAL A 165 -17.77 -12.28 -1.60
C VAL A 165 -17.76 -13.56 -2.43
N THR A 166 -16.63 -13.87 -3.03
CA THR A 166 -16.41 -15.09 -3.84
C THR A 166 -15.41 -16.04 -3.17
N SER A 167 -14.71 -15.61 -2.13
CA SER A 167 -13.82 -16.45 -1.34
C SER A 167 -14.61 -17.29 -0.33
N SER A 168 -14.21 -18.56 -0.17
CA SER A 168 -14.82 -19.46 0.81
C SER A 168 -14.28 -19.28 2.24
N GLU A 169 -13.21 -18.49 2.42
CA GLU A 169 -12.56 -18.27 3.72
C GLU A 169 -12.96 -16.96 4.38
N ASP A 170 -13.79 -16.17 3.73
CA ASP A 170 -14.23 -14.88 4.22
C ASP A 170 -15.31 -15.02 5.31
N GLU A 171 -15.29 -14.12 6.28
CA GLU A 171 -16.29 -14.00 7.34
C GLU A 171 -17.69 -13.65 6.80
N HIS A 172 -17.79 -13.15 5.58
CA HIS A 172 -19.03 -12.75 4.90
C HIS A 172 -19.47 -13.72 3.78
N THR A 173 -19.19 -14.99 3.93
CA THR A 173 -19.52 -16.04 2.92
C THR A 173 -20.99 -16.47 2.89
N ASP A 174 -21.90 -15.69 3.45
CA ASP A 174 -23.35 -15.96 3.47
C ASP A 174 -24.03 -15.84 2.09
N GLY A 175 -23.30 -15.41 1.05
CA GLY A 175 -23.82 -15.14 -0.28
C GLY A 175 -24.62 -13.85 -0.38
N GLU A 176 -24.56 -13.01 0.64
CA GLU A 176 -25.23 -11.73 0.68
C GLU A 176 -24.70 -10.78 -0.41
N LEU A 177 -25.61 -10.05 -1.03
CA LEU A 177 -25.24 -9.02 -1.98
C LEU A 177 -24.95 -7.71 -1.25
N HIS A 178 -23.86 -7.10 -1.60
CA HIS A 178 -23.43 -5.80 -1.13
C HIS A 178 -23.51 -4.78 -2.27
N ARG A 179 -23.69 -3.50 -1.93
CA ARG A 179 -23.69 -2.43 -2.92
C ARG A 179 -22.92 -1.22 -2.38
N TRP A 180 -22.06 -0.68 -3.23
CA TRP A 180 -21.31 0.56 -2.99
C TRP A 180 -21.54 1.54 -4.12
N GLU A 181 -21.62 2.83 -3.78
CA GLU A 181 -21.58 3.92 -4.73
C GLU A 181 -20.36 4.79 -4.42
N TYR A 182 -19.39 4.81 -5.35
CA TYR A 182 -18.18 5.63 -5.25
C TYR A 182 -18.36 6.93 -6.01
N LYS A 183 -18.16 8.07 -5.33
CA LYS A 183 -18.40 9.41 -5.86
C LYS A 183 -17.09 10.13 -6.17
N ALA A 184 -17.11 11.00 -7.18
CA ALA A 184 -15.92 11.75 -7.62
C ALA A 184 -15.34 12.71 -6.56
N ASN A 185 -16.10 13.03 -5.51
CA ASN A 185 -15.63 13.85 -4.41
C ASN A 185 -14.86 13.06 -3.32
N GLY A 186 -14.57 11.77 -3.54
CA GLY A 186 -13.86 10.93 -2.58
C GLY A 186 -14.72 10.37 -1.45
N THR A 187 -16.06 10.49 -1.55
CA THR A 187 -16.98 9.84 -0.62
C THR A 187 -17.61 8.61 -1.24
N TYR A 188 -18.07 7.66 -0.42
CA TYR A 188 -18.84 6.53 -0.89
C TYR A 188 -20.10 6.34 -0.06
N VAL A 189 -21.06 5.57 -0.57
CA VAL A 189 -22.24 5.10 0.16
C VAL A 189 -22.26 3.58 0.11
N TYR A 190 -22.40 2.96 1.28
CA TYR A 190 -22.68 1.54 1.38
C TYR A 190 -24.19 1.34 1.53
N TYR A 191 -24.73 0.34 0.84
CA TYR A 191 -26.12 -0.04 0.92
C TYR A 191 -26.24 -1.47 1.42
N SER A 192 -27.13 -1.69 2.35
CA SER A 192 -27.58 -3.01 2.78
C SER A 192 -28.95 -3.35 2.21
N LYS A 193 -29.26 -4.64 2.06
CA LYS A 193 -30.55 -5.08 1.56
C LYS A 193 -31.49 -5.38 2.71
N VAL A 194 -32.54 -4.57 2.87
CA VAL A 194 -33.56 -4.73 3.92
C VAL A 194 -34.91 -5.02 3.27
N ASN A 195 -35.51 -6.16 3.57
CA ASN A 195 -36.77 -6.62 2.97
C ASN A 195 -36.75 -6.58 1.43
N GLY A 196 -35.61 -6.94 0.84
CA GLY A 196 -35.42 -6.97 -0.61
C GLY A 196 -35.13 -5.61 -1.26
N GLN A 197 -35.12 -4.51 -0.52
CA GLN A 197 -34.84 -3.16 -0.99
C GLN A 197 -33.46 -2.69 -0.51
N TRP A 198 -32.78 -1.91 -1.35
CA TRP A 198 -31.52 -1.27 -0.99
C TRP A 198 -31.75 -0.06 -0.12
N VAL A 199 -31.15 -0.07 1.07
CA VAL A 199 -31.19 1.04 2.03
C VAL A 199 -29.77 1.53 2.25
N SER A 200 -29.56 2.83 2.02
CA SER A 200 -28.25 3.46 2.24
C SER A 200 -27.91 3.51 3.72
N GLY A 201 -26.67 3.16 4.05
CA GLY A 201 -26.07 3.51 5.33
C GLY A 201 -25.98 5.03 5.44
N GLN A 202 -26.31 5.55 6.63
CA GLN A 202 -26.18 6.98 6.94
C GLN A 202 -25.03 7.16 7.92
N ASP A 203 -23.82 6.87 7.44
CA ASP A 203 -22.62 7.03 8.26
C ASP A 203 -22.26 8.51 8.41
N HIS A 204 -21.74 8.88 9.57
CA HIS A 204 -21.23 10.22 9.82
C HIS A 204 -20.04 10.57 8.92
N LEU A 205 -19.22 9.56 8.57
CA LEU A 205 -18.07 9.66 7.67
C LEU A 205 -18.06 8.41 6.79
N SER A 206 -17.81 8.58 5.49
CA SER A 206 -17.59 7.50 4.52
C SER A 206 -16.74 8.04 3.38
N ASP A 207 -15.43 7.95 3.52
CA ASP A 207 -14.46 8.44 2.54
C ASP A 207 -13.69 7.27 1.93
N TYR A 208 -13.22 7.46 0.71
CA TYR A 208 -12.31 6.55 0.04
C TYR A 208 -11.28 7.30 -0.80
N PHE A 209 -10.22 6.59 -1.14
CA PHE A 209 -9.33 6.96 -2.25
C PHE A 209 -8.78 5.69 -2.91
N VAL A 210 -8.33 5.87 -4.14
CA VAL A 210 -7.58 4.83 -4.88
C VAL A 210 -6.22 5.39 -5.23
N ASP A 211 -5.16 4.64 -4.94
CA ASP A 211 -3.81 4.94 -5.39
C ASP A 211 -3.28 3.79 -6.25
N GLY A 212 -3.40 3.95 -7.56
CA GLY A 212 -3.15 2.89 -8.51
C GLY A 212 -4.19 1.78 -8.43
N ILE A 213 -3.83 0.65 -7.84
CA ILE A 213 -4.73 -0.50 -7.62
C ILE A 213 -5.18 -0.61 -6.16
N LEU A 214 -4.59 0.15 -5.23
CA LEU A 214 -4.93 0.08 -3.81
C LEU A 214 -6.12 0.99 -3.51
N LEU A 215 -7.26 0.39 -3.17
CA LEU A 215 -8.45 1.05 -2.65
C LEU A 215 -8.39 1.09 -1.13
N CYS A 216 -8.50 2.30 -0.58
CA CYS A 216 -8.62 2.52 0.86
C CYS A 216 -9.96 3.14 1.17
N THR A 217 -10.66 2.60 2.15
CA THR A 217 -11.93 3.13 2.66
C THR A 217 -11.82 3.41 4.14
N ARG A 218 -12.54 4.43 4.63
CA ARG A 218 -12.75 4.67 6.05
C ARG A 218 -14.18 5.08 6.31
N TRP A 219 -14.70 4.72 7.49
CA TRP A 219 -16.04 5.12 7.90
C TRP A 219 -16.19 5.29 9.41
N LYS A 220 -17.16 6.10 9.80
CA LYS A 220 -17.67 6.24 11.18
C LYS A 220 -19.17 6.25 11.13
N LYS A 221 -19.83 5.45 11.96
CA LYS A 221 -21.28 5.41 12.02
C LYS A 221 -21.88 6.67 12.67
N THR A 222 -21.25 7.15 13.73
CA THR A 222 -21.64 8.39 14.44
C THR A 222 -20.39 9.24 14.69
N ALA A 223 -20.57 10.48 15.10
CA ALA A 223 -19.45 11.37 15.45
C ALA A 223 -18.55 10.77 16.54
N ASP A 224 -19.13 10.06 17.49
CA ASP A 224 -18.43 9.50 18.66
C ASP A 224 -18.00 8.05 18.47
N SER A 225 -18.39 7.38 17.35
CA SER A 225 -17.95 6.01 17.09
C SER A 225 -16.48 5.97 16.66
N GLU A 226 -15.85 4.82 16.86
CA GLU A 226 -14.50 4.56 16.35
C GLU A 226 -14.46 4.67 14.81
N GLU A 227 -13.37 5.22 14.27
CA GLU A 227 -13.11 5.22 12.83
C GLU A 227 -12.58 3.85 12.44
N LEU A 228 -13.22 3.24 11.45
CA LEU A 228 -12.79 1.98 10.84
C LEU A 228 -12.18 2.27 9.48
N ARG A 229 -11.20 1.47 9.11
CA ARG A 229 -10.51 1.55 7.83
C ARG A 229 -10.35 0.17 7.22
N GLU A 230 -10.38 0.11 5.89
CA GLU A 230 -10.24 -1.13 5.15
C GLU A 230 -9.52 -0.89 3.83
N TRP A 231 -8.70 -1.86 3.42
CA TRP A 231 -7.91 -1.82 2.19
C TRP A 231 -8.26 -3.02 1.32
N TRP A 232 -8.32 -2.77 0.01
CA TRP A 232 -8.51 -3.76 -1.03
C TRP A 232 -7.57 -3.50 -2.19
N GLU A 233 -7.15 -4.56 -2.86
CA GLU A 233 -6.44 -4.48 -4.12
C GLU A 233 -7.44 -4.70 -5.25
N ILE A 234 -7.57 -3.74 -6.15
CA ILE A 234 -8.41 -3.87 -7.34
C ILE A 234 -7.61 -4.67 -8.37
N GLU A 235 -7.98 -5.93 -8.59
CA GLU A 235 -7.35 -6.78 -9.58
C GLU A 235 -7.68 -6.32 -11.00
N SER A 236 -8.93 -5.93 -11.23
CA SER A 236 -9.39 -5.45 -12.53
C SER A 236 -10.70 -4.69 -12.43
N ILE A 237 -10.87 -3.71 -13.33
CA ILE A 237 -12.17 -3.12 -13.69
C ILE A 237 -12.28 -3.21 -15.21
N LYS A 238 -13.14 -4.11 -15.70
CA LYS A 238 -13.28 -4.34 -17.13
C LYS A 238 -14.70 -4.80 -17.49
N ASP A 239 -15.25 -4.30 -18.58
CA ASP A 239 -16.57 -4.70 -19.13
C ASP A 239 -17.70 -4.61 -18.09
N GLY A 240 -17.65 -3.62 -17.19
CA GLY A 240 -18.63 -3.44 -16.13
C GLY A 240 -18.51 -4.44 -14.96
N VAL A 241 -17.41 -5.20 -14.89
CA VAL A 241 -17.09 -6.08 -13.77
C VAL A 241 -15.85 -5.56 -13.05
N MET A 242 -15.91 -5.52 -11.74
CA MET A 242 -14.80 -5.15 -10.85
C MET A 242 -14.49 -6.31 -9.92
N LYS A 243 -13.20 -6.63 -9.78
CA LYS A 243 -12.70 -7.67 -8.86
C LYS A 243 -11.76 -7.06 -7.85
N TRP A 244 -11.99 -7.38 -6.58
CA TRP A 244 -11.12 -7.02 -5.47
C TRP A 244 -10.53 -8.27 -4.83
N THR A 245 -9.35 -8.11 -4.30
CA THR A 245 -8.72 -9.09 -3.42
C THR A 245 -8.12 -8.40 -2.21
N ALA A 246 -8.02 -9.10 -1.09
CA ALA A 246 -7.28 -8.66 0.06
C ALA A 246 -6.69 -9.85 0.80
N LEU A 247 -5.39 -9.80 1.07
CA LEU A 247 -4.76 -10.70 2.02
C LEU A 247 -5.05 -10.17 3.43
N ARG A 248 -5.78 -10.93 4.21
CA ARG A 248 -6.16 -10.63 5.60
C ARG A 248 -5.31 -11.42 6.57
N MET A 249 -5.06 -10.86 7.73
CA MET A 249 -4.39 -11.55 8.83
C MET A 249 -5.33 -11.68 10.02
N ARG A 250 -5.46 -12.90 10.55
CA ARG A 250 -6.23 -13.21 11.75
C ARG A 250 -5.43 -12.84 13.01
N GLU A 251 -6.09 -12.81 14.15
CA GLU A 251 -5.45 -12.52 15.44
C GLU A 251 -4.36 -13.54 15.82
N ASP A 252 -4.45 -14.77 15.33
CA ASP A 252 -3.45 -15.82 15.54
C ASP A 252 -2.23 -15.73 14.60
N GLY A 253 -2.21 -14.71 13.70
CA GLY A 253 -1.15 -14.49 12.72
C GLY A 253 -1.29 -15.30 11.43
N THR A 254 -2.29 -16.18 11.31
CA THR A 254 -2.56 -16.87 10.03
C THR A 254 -3.20 -15.91 9.03
N THR A 255 -2.96 -16.15 7.74
CA THR A 255 -3.51 -15.31 6.66
C THR A 255 -4.58 -16.05 5.86
N TYR A 256 -5.47 -15.30 5.25
CA TYR A 256 -6.45 -15.78 4.28
C TYR A 256 -6.69 -14.72 3.22
N THR A 257 -7.19 -15.12 2.06
CA THR A 257 -7.54 -14.21 0.97
C THR A 257 -9.04 -14.03 0.91
N ALA A 258 -9.47 -12.76 0.99
CA ALA A 258 -10.84 -12.36 0.70
C ALA A 258 -10.93 -11.84 -0.73
N THR A 259 -11.98 -12.23 -1.47
CA THR A 259 -12.23 -11.76 -2.84
C THR A 259 -13.66 -11.31 -3.02
N PHE A 260 -13.85 -10.23 -3.79
CA PHE A 260 -15.14 -9.72 -4.22
C PHE A 260 -15.23 -9.67 -5.73
N GLU A 261 -16.38 -10.01 -6.26
CA GLU A 261 -16.71 -9.74 -7.66
C GLU A 261 -18.00 -8.90 -7.71
N MET A 262 -17.95 -7.79 -8.41
CA MET A 262 -19.03 -6.82 -8.50
C MET A 262 -19.33 -6.45 -9.94
N THR A 263 -20.61 -6.20 -10.20
CA THR A 263 -21.08 -5.70 -11.48
C THR A 263 -21.54 -4.25 -11.33
N LYS A 264 -21.21 -3.42 -12.31
CA LYS A 264 -21.66 -2.02 -12.34
C LYS A 264 -23.17 -1.96 -12.54
N VAL A 265 -23.83 -1.24 -11.65
CA VAL A 265 -25.27 -0.97 -11.77
C VAL A 265 -25.45 0.22 -12.69
N GLN A 266 -26.32 0.07 -13.69
CA GLN A 266 -26.66 1.14 -14.65
C GLN A 266 -27.62 2.17 -14.04
#